data_685bb53e6869050365b29c0f847bc2f8
#
_entry.id   685bb53e6869050365b29c0f847bc2f8
#
_cell.length_a   1.000
_cell.length_b   1.000
_cell.length_c   1.000
_cell.angle_alpha   90.00
_cell.angle_beta   90.00
_cell.angle_gamma   90.00
#
_symmetry.space_group_name_H-M   'P 1'
#
loop_
_entity.id
_entity.type
_entity.pdbx_description
1 polymer ?
#
loop_
_entity_poly.entity_id
_entity_poly.type
_entity_poly.pdbx_seq_one_letter_code
_entity_poly.pdbx_strand_id
1 'polypeptide(L)'
;VTGRCTLLEAAGQRYLIDCGMEQGKDVYENQPLPVAPGEIDGVLVTHAHIDHTGQLPLLVRNGFRGRIYATKPTTQLCSIMLRDSAHIQEFEAEWKNRKAKRAGAEPVEPMYTVQDAEAAMQLFRGMEYNTKIELAPGLVIRFIDVGHLLGSSSIEIWVTESGTTTKLVFSGDIGNQHQPIIKDPTTIRDADYVFMESTYGDRSHGPRPDYVGAVSYTHLTLPTTSRV
;
A
#
# COMPACT_ATOMS: atom_id res chain seq x y z
N VAL A 1 13.61 -0.10 0.20
CA VAL A 1 12.83 -0.48 1.38
C VAL A 1 11.47 -0.89 0.90
N THR A 2 11.02 -2.06 1.29
CA THR A 2 9.80 -2.69 0.81
C THR A 2 9.07 -3.29 2.00
N GLY A 3 7.76 -3.53 1.90
CA GLY A 3 6.99 -4.19 2.95
C GLY A 3 6.68 -3.30 4.16
N ARG A 4 6.14 -2.08 3.94
CA ARG A 4 5.77 -1.18 5.04
C ARG A 4 4.60 -1.73 5.84
N CYS A 5 4.80 -1.80 7.17
CA CYS A 5 3.76 -2.16 8.11
C CYS A 5 4.13 -1.58 9.48
N THR A 6 3.30 -0.71 10.03
CA THR A 6 3.52 -0.09 11.34
C THR A 6 2.34 -0.38 12.27
N LEU A 7 2.60 -0.96 13.43
CA LEU A 7 1.57 -1.12 14.46
C LEU A 7 1.46 0.16 15.29
N LEU A 8 0.24 0.69 15.38
CA LEU A 8 -0.14 1.78 16.28
C LEU A 8 -1.07 1.23 17.36
N GLU A 9 -0.67 1.36 18.62
CA GLU A 9 -1.51 1.12 19.78
C GLU A 9 -1.90 2.47 20.39
N ALA A 10 -3.17 2.81 20.34
CA ALA A 10 -3.69 4.11 20.79
C ALA A 10 -5.16 4.01 21.19
N ALA A 11 -5.56 4.72 22.24
CA ALA A 11 -6.93 4.75 22.76
C ALA A 11 -7.52 3.34 23.02
N GLY A 12 -6.68 2.39 23.44
CA GLY A 12 -7.08 1.00 23.70
C GLY A 12 -7.36 0.18 22.44
N GLN A 13 -7.00 0.68 21.26
CA GLN A 13 -7.20 0.05 19.96
C GLN A 13 -5.85 -0.23 19.28
N ARG A 14 -5.84 -1.18 18.35
CA ARG A 14 -4.67 -1.58 17.55
C ARG A 14 -4.94 -1.37 16.06
N TYR A 15 -4.19 -0.50 15.45
CA TYR A 15 -4.26 -0.24 14.02
C TYR A 15 -2.94 -0.54 13.33
N LEU A 16 -3.00 -1.09 12.12
CA LEU A 16 -1.86 -1.08 11.21
C LEU A 16 -1.93 0.14 10.31
N ILE A 17 -0.78 0.77 10.11
CA ILE A 17 -0.58 1.75 9.05
C ILE A 17 0.17 1.03 7.93
N ASP A 18 -0.52 0.80 6.84
CA ASP A 18 -0.15 -0.09 5.73
C ASP A 18 0.04 -1.56 6.18
N CYS A 19 0.06 -2.46 5.23
CA CYS A 19 0.33 -3.89 5.42
C CYS A 19 0.93 -4.43 4.11
N GLY A 20 2.18 -4.05 3.88
CA GLY A 20 2.88 -4.23 2.63
C GLY A 20 3.60 -5.56 2.53
N MET A 21 3.82 -6.00 1.30
CA MET A 21 4.64 -7.17 0.97
C MET A 21 6.04 -6.72 0.55
N GLU A 22 7.06 -7.38 1.06
CA GLU A 22 8.41 -7.16 0.59
C GLU A 22 8.58 -7.58 -0.87
N GLN A 23 9.29 -6.75 -1.62
CA GLN A 23 9.59 -6.96 -3.03
C GLN A 23 11.09 -6.72 -3.28
N GLY A 24 11.68 -7.47 -4.19
CA GLY A 24 13.06 -7.29 -4.62
C GLY A 24 13.87 -8.56 -4.65
N LYS A 25 15.16 -8.43 -5.01
CA LYS A 25 16.10 -9.55 -5.11
C LYS A 25 16.72 -9.93 -3.76
N ASP A 26 16.78 -8.99 -2.85
CA ASP A 26 17.24 -9.22 -1.49
C ASP A 26 16.04 -9.74 -0.70
N VAL A 27 15.95 -11.05 -0.62
CA VAL A 27 14.84 -11.76 0.05
C VAL A 27 14.95 -11.53 1.55
N TYR A 28 14.43 -10.41 2.01
CA TYR A 28 14.03 -10.30 3.40
C TYR A 28 12.71 -11.06 3.53
N GLU A 29 12.67 -12.08 4.35
CA GLU A 29 11.41 -12.75 4.66
C GLU A 29 10.48 -11.76 5.34
N ASN A 30 9.22 -11.69 4.88
CA ASN A 30 8.21 -10.89 5.54
C ASN A 30 8.15 -11.25 7.02
N GLN A 31 8.45 -10.28 7.88
CA GLN A 31 8.46 -10.53 9.32
C GLN A 31 7.03 -10.77 9.82
N PRO A 32 6.82 -11.69 10.77
CA PRO A 32 5.52 -11.89 11.38
C PRO A 32 5.08 -10.62 12.10
N LEU A 33 3.78 -10.36 12.10
CA LEU A 33 3.21 -9.27 12.86
C LEU A 33 3.46 -9.48 14.38
N PRO A 34 3.70 -8.39 15.13
CA PRO A 34 3.94 -8.48 16.59
C PRO A 34 2.68 -8.88 17.38
N VAL A 35 1.51 -8.88 16.75
CA VAL A 35 0.21 -9.22 17.33
C VAL A 35 -0.56 -10.17 16.42
N ALA A 36 -1.47 -10.94 16.99
CA ALA A 36 -2.31 -11.83 16.19
C ALA A 36 -3.25 -11.00 15.29
N PRO A 37 -3.48 -11.41 14.03
CA PRO A 37 -4.37 -10.68 13.11
C PRO A 37 -5.78 -10.40 13.67
N GLY A 38 -6.32 -11.31 14.48
CA GLY A 38 -7.62 -11.12 15.13
C GLY A 38 -7.68 -10.06 16.24
N GLU A 39 -6.51 -9.59 16.69
CA GLU A 39 -6.40 -8.54 17.71
C GLU A 39 -6.25 -7.13 17.11
N ILE A 40 -6.25 -7.02 15.78
CA ILE A 40 -6.13 -5.76 15.05
C ILE A 40 -7.55 -5.22 14.79
N ASP A 41 -7.82 -4.01 15.24
CA ASP A 41 -9.12 -3.35 15.10
C ASP A 41 -9.33 -2.78 13.69
N GLY A 42 -8.24 -2.33 13.03
CA GLY A 42 -8.33 -1.81 11.67
C GLY A 42 -6.97 -1.61 11.00
N VAL A 43 -7.03 -1.34 9.71
CA VAL A 43 -5.86 -0.98 8.89
C VAL A 43 -6.12 0.36 8.22
N LEU A 44 -5.14 1.25 8.24
CA LEU A 44 -5.15 2.53 7.54
C LEU A 44 -4.16 2.44 6.38
N VAL A 45 -4.65 2.54 5.16
CA VAL A 45 -3.84 2.37 3.94
C VAL A 45 -3.52 3.73 3.33
N THR A 46 -2.23 4.02 3.15
CA THR A 46 -1.76 5.28 2.56
C THR A 46 -2.00 5.32 1.05
N HIS A 47 -1.70 4.24 0.33
CA HIS A 47 -1.90 4.12 -1.11
C HIS A 47 -1.83 2.65 -1.58
N ALA A 48 -2.10 2.41 -2.87
CA ALA A 48 -2.38 1.07 -3.38
C ALA A 48 -1.16 0.23 -3.79
N HIS A 49 0.08 0.71 -3.69
CA HIS A 49 1.25 -0.10 -4.05
C HIS A 49 1.34 -1.38 -3.20
N ILE A 50 1.89 -2.44 -3.79
CA ILE A 50 1.96 -3.77 -3.17
C ILE A 50 2.87 -3.80 -1.93
N ASP A 51 3.91 -2.99 -1.89
CA ASP A 51 4.76 -2.81 -0.70
C ASP A 51 4.07 -2.05 0.45
N HIS A 52 2.83 -1.58 0.26
CA HIS A 52 1.95 -0.98 1.27
C HIS A 52 0.67 -1.78 1.52
N THR A 53 0.26 -2.65 0.59
CA THR A 53 -1.03 -3.35 0.66
C THR A 53 -0.94 -4.86 0.47
N GLY A 54 0.19 -5.36 -0.03
CA GLY A 54 0.31 -6.71 -0.57
C GLY A 54 0.10 -7.85 0.43
N GLN A 55 0.13 -7.60 1.74
CA GLN A 55 -0.19 -8.61 2.74
C GLN A 55 -1.62 -8.52 3.29
N LEU A 56 -2.44 -7.57 2.83
CA LEU A 56 -3.83 -7.45 3.30
C LEU A 56 -4.66 -8.73 3.08
N PRO A 57 -4.58 -9.42 1.93
CA PRO A 57 -5.29 -10.69 1.76
C PRO A 57 -4.82 -11.76 2.73
N LEU A 58 -3.52 -11.87 2.97
CA LEU A 58 -2.95 -12.81 3.95
C LEU A 58 -3.39 -12.47 5.38
N LEU A 59 -3.44 -11.19 5.74
CA LEU A 59 -3.92 -10.72 7.03
C LEU A 59 -5.36 -11.19 7.28
N VAL A 60 -6.24 -11.05 6.27
CA VAL A 60 -7.65 -11.47 6.34
C VAL A 60 -7.77 -13.00 6.40
N ARG A 61 -7.01 -13.73 5.58
CA ARG A 61 -6.92 -15.19 5.63
C ARG A 61 -6.53 -15.69 7.04
N ASN A 62 -5.62 -14.98 7.70
CA ASN A 62 -5.10 -15.32 9.03
C ASN A 62 -5.99 -14.83 10.20
N GLY A 63 -7.18 -14.30 9.92
CA GLY A 63 -8.17 -14.04 10.96
C GLY A 63 -8.49 -12.58 11.25
N PHE A 64 -7.91 -11.61 10.55
CA PHE A 64 -8.32 -10.21 10.65
C PHE A 64 -9.80 -10.05 10.22
N ARG A 65 -10.55 -9.27 11.01
CA ARG A 65 -11.99 -9.01 10.77
C ARG A 65 -12.36 -7.53 10.90
N GLY A 66 -11.38 -6.68 11.20
CA GLY A 66 -11.55 -5.24 11.30
C GLY A 66 -11.85 -4.57 9.94
N ARG A 67 -11.82 -3.25 9.90
CA ARG A 67 -12.01 -2.47 8.69
C ARG A 67 -10.68 -2.01 8.09
N ILE A 68 -10.63 -1.92 6.77
CA ILE A 68 -9.50 -1.38 6.02
C ILE A 68 -9.93 -0.03 5.46
N TYR A 69 -9.37 1.04 6.00
CA TYR A 69 -9.68 2.42 5.62
C TYR A 69 -8.66 2.92 4.62
N ALA A 70 -9.13 3.41 3.49
CA ALA A 70 -8.32 3.98 2.42
C ALA A 70 -9.11 5.08 1.72
N THR A 71 -8.47 5.91 0.93
CA THR A 71 -9.22 6.82 0.05
C THR A 71 -10.05 6.02 -0.97
N LYS A 72 -11.13 6.59 -1.48
CA LYS A 72 -11.97 5.93 -2.49
C LYS A 72 -11.17 5.46 -3.71
N PRO A 73 -10.28 6.30 -4.33
CA PRO A 73 -9.49 5.83 -5.47
C PRO A 73 -8.49 4.73 -5.08
N THR A 74 -7.86 4.81 -3.91
CA THR A 74 -6.99 3.74 -3.40
C THR A 74 -7.75 2.42 -3.27
N THR A 75 -8.99 2.45 -2.72
CA THR A 75 -9.83 1.25 -2.63
C THR A 75 -10.12 0.64 -4.02
N GLN A 76 -10.39 1.48 -5.01
CA GLN A 76 -10.61 1.02 -6.39
C GLN A 76 -9.35 0.40 -7.00
N LEU A 77 -8.18 1.04 -6.83
CA LEU A 77 -6.91 0.49 -7.31
C LEU A 77 -6.55 -0.82 -6.60
N CYS A 78 -6.72 -0.91 -5.28
CA CYS A 78 -6.50 -2.16 -4.52
C CYS A 78 -7.36 -3.31 -5.05
N SER A 79 -8.58 -3.04 -5.51
CA SER A 79 -9.45 -4.08 -6.07
C SER A 79 -8.90 -4.71 -7.35
N ILE A 80 -8.07 -4.00 -8.07
CA ILE A 80 -7.38 -4.51 -9.27
C ILE A 80 -6.05 -5.15 -8.86
N MET A 81 -5.23 -4.40 -8.12
CA MET A 81 -3.84 -4.79 -7.83
C MET A 81 -3.74 -6.02 -6.93
N LEU A 82 -4.61 -6.16 -5.92
CA LEU A 82 -4.57 -7.32 -5.02
C LEU A 82 -5.03 -8.60 -5.72
N ARG A 83 -6.00 -8.51 -6.63
CA ARG A 83 -6.42 -9.66 -7.46
C ARG A 83 -5.33 -10.06 -8.45
N ASP A 84 -4.71 -9.09 -9.10
CA ASP A 84 -3.61 -9.34 -10.05
C ASP A 84 -2.42 -9.98 -9.34
N SER A 85 -2.03 -9.43 -8.18
CA SER A 85 -0.96 -10.01 -7.35
C SER A 85 -1.27 -11.45 -6.91
N ALA A 86 -2.51 -11.74 -6.50
CA ALA A 86 -2.94 -13.08 -6.16
C ALA A 86 -2.85 -14.04 -7.36
N HIS A 87 -3.36 -13.60 -8.51
CA HIS A 87 -3.31 -14.39 -9.75
C HIS A 87 -1.88 -14.72 -10.17
N ILE A 88 -0.97 -13.74 -10.09
CA ILE A 88 0.45 -13.96 -10.38
C ILE A 88 1.04 -15.01 -9.43
N GLN A 89 0.75 -14.94 -8.13
CA GLN A 89 1.23 -15.91 -7.14
C GLN A 89 0.68 -17.32 -7.37
N GLU A 90 -0.61 -17.45 -7.69
CA GLU A 90 -1.22 -18.74 -8.04
C GLU A 90 -0.56 -19.33 -9.30
N PHE A 91 -0.38 -18.53 -10.34
CA PHE A 91 0.28 -18.95 -11.58
C PHE A 91 1.73 -19.38 -11.34
N GLU A 92 2.49 -18.63 -10.57
CA GLU A 92 3.86 -18.98 -10.20
C GLU A 92 3.93 -20.29 -9.37
N ALA A 93 3.02 -20.47 -8.42
CA ALA A 93 2.92 -21.69 -7.63
C ALA A 93 2.62 -22.90 -8.51
N GLU A 94 1.66 -22.79 -9.42
CA GLU A 94 1.36 -23.85 -10.39
C GLU A 94 2.56 -24.18 -11.29
N TRP A 95 3.26 -23.17 -11.79
CA TRP A 95 4.44 -23.39 -12.63
C TRP A 95 5.58 -24.07 -11.87
N LYS A 96 5.86 -23.65 -10.63
CA LYS A 96 6.83 -24.28 -9.71
C LYS A 96 6.42 -25.72 -9.44
N ASN A 97 5.14 -25.99 -9.17
CA ASN A 97 4.62 -27.31 -8.86
C ASN A 97 4.69 -28.27 -10.03
N ARG A 98 4.47 -27.78 -11.27
CA ARG A 98 4.71 -28.59 -12.47
C ARG A 98 6.17 -29.04 -12.61
N LYS A 99 7.12 -28.20 -12.21
CA LYS A 99 8.55 -28.57 -12.19
C LYS A 99 8.88 -29.47 -10.99
N ALA A 100 8.38 -29.16 -9.79
CA ALA A 100 8.58 -29.91 -8.58
C ALA A 100 8.11 -31.37 -8.72
N LYS A 101 6.96 -31.61 -9.33
CA LYS A 101 6.43 -32.95 -9.61
C LYS A 101 7.39 -33.82 -10.44
N ARG A 102 8.14 -33.22 -11.38
CA ARG A 102 9.16 -33.93 -12.18
C ARG A 102 10.42 -34.22 -11.39
N ALA A 103 10.71 -33.45 -10.35
CA ALA A 103 11.90 -33.56 -9.49
C ALA A 103 11.63 -34.30 -8.18
N GLY A 104 10.37 -34.69 -7.89
CA GLY A 104 9.98 -35.32 -6.60
C GLY A 104 10.06 -34.37 -5.41
N ALA A 105 9.97 -33.05 -5.64
CA ALA A 105 9.98 -32.03 -4.58
C ALA A 105 8.56 -31.71 -4.08
N GLU A 106 8.46 -31.20 -2.85
CA GLU A 106 7.19 -30.78 -2.24
C GLU A 106 6.53 -29.62 -3.01
N PRO A 107 5.18 -29.60 -3.10
CA PRO A 107 4.47 -28.52 -3.73
C PRO A 107 4.57 -27.22 -2.93
N VAL A 108 4.58 -26.08 -3.64
CA VAL A 108 4.57 -24.72 -3.08
C VAL A 108 3.15 -24.17 -3.18
N GLU A 109 2.66 -23.57 -2.10
CA GLU A 109 1.40 -22.85 -2.09
C GLU A 109 1.62 -21.34 -2.32
N PRO A 110 0.66 -20.63 -2.94
CA PRO A 110 0.70 -19.17 -2.99
C PRO A 110 0.52 -18.60 -1.59
N MET A 111 1.09 -17.42 -1.32
CA MET A 111 0.93 -16.73 -0.04
C MET A 111 -0.55 -16.47 0.26
N TYR A 112 -1.32 -16.12 -0.76
CA TYR A 112 -2.78 -15.99 -0.73
C TYR A 112 -3.36 -16.18 -2.14
N THR A 113 -4.66 -16.39 -2.21
CA THR A 113 -5.41 -16.68 -3.44
C THR A 113 -6.23 -15.46 -3.87
N VAL A 114 -6.79 -15.50 -5.09
CA VAL A 114 -7.76 -14.50 -5.57
C VAL A 114 -8.97 -14.42 -4.64
N GLN A 115 -9.42 -15.54 -4.09
CA GLN A 115 -10.52 -15.56 -3.12
C GLN A 115 -10.18 -14.81 -1.83
N ASP A 116 -8.94 -14.93 -1.33
CA ASP A 116 -8.46 -14.18 -0.17
C ASP A 116 -8.42 -12.67 -0.47
N ALA A 117 -7.98 -12.28 -1.67
CA ALA A 117 -8.01 -10.89 -2.12
C ALA A 117 -9.43 -10.34 -2.19
N GLU A 118 -10.38 -11.11 -2.69
CA GLU A 118 -11.80 -10.72 -2.72
C GLU A 118 -12.40 -10.59 -1.32
N ALA A 119 -12.06 -11.51 -0.41
CA ALA A 119 -12.46 -11.42 0.99
C ALA A 119 -11.91 -10.15 1.66
N ALA A 120 -10.66 -9.79 1.40
CA ALA A 120 -10.07 -8.55 1.89
C ALA A 120 -10.82 -7.32 1.38
N MET A 121 -11.20 -7.28 0.11
CA MET A 121 -11.94 -6.16 -0.47
C MET A 121 -13.30 -5.89 0.20
N GLN A 122 -13.94 -6.90 0.79
CA GLN A 122 -15.19 -6.72 1.53
C GLN A 122 -15.02 -5.89 2.82
N LEU A 123 -13.81 -5.83 3.36
CA LEU A 123 -13.48 -5.09 4.56
C LEU A 123 -13.11 -3.63 4.29
N PHE A 124 -12.83 -3.26 3.05
CA PHE A 124 -12.47 -1.89 2.67
C PHE A 124 -13.60 -0.89 2.92
N ARG A 125 -13.20 0.31 3.34
CA ARG A 125 -14.04 1.49 3.50
C ARG A 125 -13.36 2.67 2.82
N GLY A 126 -13.96 3.11 1.72
CA GLY A 126 -13.48 4.27 0.94
C GLY A 126 -13.78 5.59 1.64
N MET A 127 -12.74 6.36 1.94
CA MET A 127 -12.79 7.63 2.65
C MET A 127 -12.61 8.81 1.68
N GLU A 128 -13.16 9.97 2.06
CA GLU A 128 -12.90 11.23 1.36
C GLU A 128 -11.62 11.89 1.92
N TYR A 129 -10.92 12.60 1.06
CA TYR A 129 -9.83 13.46 1.49
C TYR A 129 -10.32 14.60 2.39
N ASN A 130 -9.45 15.08 3.26
CA ASN A 130 -9.67 16.24 4.13
C ASN A 130 -10.84 16.12 5.12
N THR A 131 -11.43 14.93 5.25
CA THR A 131 -12.53 14.68 6.18
C THR A 131 -12.01 13.99 7.44
N LYS A 132 -12.27 14.59 8.61
CA LYS A 132 -11.97 13.95 9.90
C LYS A 132 -12.98 12.86 10.20
N ILE A 133 -12.49 11.72 10.64
CA ILE A 133 -13.28 10.53 10.95
C ILE A 133 -12.85 10.04 12.32
N GLU A 134 -13.78 9.90 13.23
CA GLU A 134 -13.54 9.26 14.52
C GLU A 134 -13.67 7.73 14.36
N LEU A 135 -12.58 7.01 14.64
CA LEU A 135 -12.52 5.55 14.57
C LEU A 135 -12.91 4.91 15.90
N ALA A 136 -12.53 5.56 17.01
CA ALA A 136 -12.86 5.19 18.37
C ALA A 136 -12.84 6.46 19.25
N PRO A 137 -13.43 6.45 20.44
CA PRO A 137 -13.35 7.58 21.35
C PRO A 137 -11.90 8.03 21.58
N GLY A 138 -11.59 9.27 21.21
CA GLY A 138 -10.24 9.82 21.30
C GLY A 138 -9.30 9.45 20.15
N LEU A 139 -9.74 8.75 19.14
CA LEU A 139 -8.94 8.42 17.97
C LEU A 139 -9.59 8.96 16.68
N VAL A 140 -9.04 10.02 16.14
CA VAL A 140 -9.52 10.70 14.92
C VAL A 140 -8.47 10.61 13.83
N ILE A 141 -8.90 10.36 12.59
CA ILE A 141 -8.00 10.30 11.42
C ILE A 141 -8.44 11.27 10.32
N ARG A 142 -7.51 11.57 9.40
CA ARG A 142 -7.78 12.29 8.15
C ARG A 142 -6.77 11.90 7.08
N PHE A 143 -7.27 11.68 5.87
CA PHE A 143 -6.43 11.41 4.68
C PHE A 143 -6.16 12.72 3.93
N ILE A 144 -4.89 12.98 3.60
CA ILE A 144 -4.42 14.18 2.91
C ILE A 144 -3.73 13.77 1.61
N ASP A 145 -4.14 14.35 0.48
CA ASP A 145 -3.56 14.05 -0.83
C ASP A 145 -2.08 14.45 -0.88
N VAL A 146 -1.22 13.51 -1.29
CA VAL A 146 0.24 13.70 -1.38
C VAL A 146 0.80 13.51 -2.80
N GLY A 147 -0.07 13.40 -3.81
CA GLY A 147 0.33 13.47 -5.20
C GLY A 147 1.33 12.42 -5.67
N HIS A 148 1.38 11.25 -5.03
CA HIS A 148 2.28 10.15 -5.41
C HIS A 148 1.66 9.32 -6.54
N LEU A 149 0.44 8.85 -6.32
CA LEU A 149 -0.39 8.21 -7.34
C LEU A 149 -1.87 8.52 -7.07
N LEU A 150 -2.74 8.07 -7.95
CA LEU A 150 -4.17 8.31 -7.80
C LEU A 150 -4.68 7.68 -6.50
N GLY A 151 -5.21 8.51 -5.61
CA GLY A 151 -5.70 8.07 -4.32
C GLY A 151 -4.67 8.10 -3.19
N SER A 152 -3.39 8.33 -3.47
CA SER A 152 -2.35 8.37 -2.44
C SER A 152 -2.60 9.42 -1.35
N SER A 153 -2.23 9.08 -0.12
CA SER A 153 -2.44 9.99 1.00
C SER A 153 -1.38 9.85 2.08
N SER A 154 -1.08 10.96 2.74
CA SER A 154 -0.61 10.93 4.12
C SER A 154 -1.79 10.78 5.06
N ILE A 155 -1.55 10.19 6.22
CA ILE A 155 -2.57 9.99 7.25
C ILE A 155 -2.21 10.81 8.47
N GLU A 156 -3.08 11.74 8.84
CA GLU A 156 -3.03 12.43 10.12
C GLU A 156 -3.87 11.66 11.12
N ILE A 157 -3.34 11.48 12.32
CA ILE A 157 -3.99 10.76 13.42
C ILE A 157 -3.90 11.62 14.67
N TRP A 158 -5.03 11.94 15.26
CA TRP A 158 -5.12 12.59 16.56
C TRP A 158 -5.51 11.56 17.62
N VAL A 159 -4.63 11.38 18.59
CA VAL A 159 -4.84 10.50 19.74
C VAL A 159 -5.05 11.36 20.97
N THR A 160 -6.21 11.23 21.59
CA THR A 160 -6.54 11.95 22.84
C THR A 160 -6.59 10.96 23.99
N GLU A 161 -5.62 11.05 24.90
CA GLU A 161 -5.51 10.23 26.11
C GLU A 161 -5.26 11.11 27.32
N SER A 162 -5.94 10.84 28.41
CA SER A 162 -5.80 11.60 29.66
C SER A 162 -5.92 13.13 29.51
N GLY A 163 -6.78 13.57 28.58
CA GLY A 163 -7.04 14.99 28.31
C GLY A 163 -5.99 15.68 27.44
N THR A 164 -4.97 14.97 26.97
CA THR A 164 -3.95 15.47 26.05
C THR A 164 -4.15 14.89 24.66
N THR A 165 -4.07 15.73 23.63
CA THR A 165 -4.16 15.30 22.24
C THR A 165 -2.77 15.35 21.61
N THR A 166 -2.33 14.24 21.03
CA THR A 166 -1.09 14.10 20.28
C THR A 166 -1.42 13.89 18.80
N LYS A 167 -0.77 14.63 17.91
CA LYS A 167 -0.95 14.51 16.47
C LYS A 167 0.22 13.74 15.83
N LEU A 168 -0.09 12.58 15.27
CA LEU A 168 0.83 11.77 14.50
C LEU A 168 0.58 11.97 12.99
N VAL A 169 1.62 11.90 12.18
CA VAL A 169 1.54 11.93 10.72
C VAL A 169 2.34 10.79 10.13
N PHE A 170 1.69 10.00 9.30
CA PHE A 170 2.34 8.98 8.46
C PHE A 170 2.33 9.47 7.02
N SER A 171 3.51 9.71 6.44
CA SER A 171 3.62 10.32 5.12
C SER A 171 3.05 9.46 3.99
N GLY A 172 3.10 8.14 4.13
CA GLY A 172 3.08 7.26 2.97
C GLY A 172 4.26 7.61 2.05
N ASP A 173 4.10 7.39 0.76
CA ASP A 173 5.03 7.85 -0.26
C ASP A 173 4.56 9.20 -0.79
N ILE A 174 5.48 10.16 -0.88
CA ILE A 174 5.18 11.54 -1.27
C ILE A 174 5.53 11.73 -2.76
N GLY A 175 4.61 12.31 -3.51
CA GLY A 175 4.80 12.58 -4.93
C GLY A 175 5.64 13.82 -5.21
N ASN A 176 6.00 13.97 -6.48
CA ASN A 176 6.69 15.16 -6.97
C ASN A 176 5.69 16.27 -7.35
N GLN A 177 6.13 17.52 -7.26
CA GLN A 177 5.34 18.67 -7.71
C GLN A 177 5.20 18.70 -9.23
N HIS A 178 4.09 19.27 -9.70
CA HIS A 178 3.77 19.52 -11.11
C HIS A 178 3.73 18.26 -11.98
N GLN A 179 3.32 17.13 -11.44
CA GLN A 179 3.06 15.92 -12.22
C GLN A 179 1.80 16.08 -13.07
N PRO A 180 1.78 15.58 -14.32
CA PRO A 180 0.55 15.56 -15.09
C PRO A 180 -0.49 14.65 -14.42
N ILE A 181 -1.76 15.05 -14.45
CA ILE A 181 -2.95 14.28 -13.98
C ILE A 181 -3.10 14.22 -12.46
N ILE A 182 -2.01 14.27 -11.68
CA ILE A 182 -2.02 14.15 -10.22
C ILE A 182 -1.83 15.55 -9.60
N LYS A 183 -2.47 15.81 -8.47
CA LYS A 183 -2.29 17.06 -7.73
C LYS A 183 -0.92 17.12 -7.06
N ASP A 184 -0.43 18.32 -6.86
CA ASP A 184 0.78 18.52 -6.06
C ASP A 184 0.56 18.08 -4.61
N PRO A 185 1.63 17.57 -3.93
CA PRO A 185 1.56 17.19 -2.54
C PRO A 185 1.07 18.32 -1.63
N THR A 186 0.12 18.00 -0.77
CA THR A 186 -0.35 18.94 0.26
C THR A 186 0.59 18.92 1.46
N THR A 187 1.06 20.07 1.89
CA THR A 187 1.91 20.19 3.09
C THR A 187 1.07 20.07 4.35
N ILE A 188 1.46 19.16 5.23
CA ILE A 188 0.90 19.02 6.58
C ILE A 188 1.74 19.83 7.56
N ARG A 189 1.11 20.50 8.52
CA ARG A 189 1.75 21.31 9.57
C ARG A 189 1.29 20.85 10.95
N ASP A 190 2.01 21.32 11.96
CA ASP A 190 1.62 21.17 13.37
C ASP A 190 1.46 19.71 13.82
N ALA A 191 2.41 18.83 13.43
CA ALA A 191 2.50 17.46 13.90
C ALA A 191 3.45 17.36 15.11
N ASP A 192 3.07 16.56 16.10
CA ASP A 192 3.96 16.22 17.23
C ASP A 192 4.97 15.15 16.83
N TYR A 193 4.55 14.15 16.03
CA TYR A 193 5.40 13.10 15.50
C TYR A 193 5.13 12.87 14.01
N VAL A 194 6.20 12.66 13.24
CA VAL A 194 6.13 12.40 11.81
C VAL A 194 6.92 11.12 11.48
N PHE A 195 6.22 10.17 10.86
CA PHE A 195 6.80 8.97 10.26
C PHE A 195 6.89 9.20 8.75
N MET A 196 8.08 9.41 8.22
CA MET A 196 8.28 9.85 6.84
C MET A 196 9.17 8.89 6.07
N GLU A 197 8.86 8.72 4.76
CA GLU A 197 9.75 8.04 3.84
C GLU A 197 11.09 8.78 3.68
N SER A 198 12.10 8.05 3.25
CA SER A 198 13.43 8.61 2.97
C SER A 198 14.06 8.08 1.67
N THR A 199 13.21 7.64 0.73
CA THR A 199 13.64 6.99 -0.52
C THR A 199 14.59 7.85 -1.33
N TYR A 200 14.37 9.17 -1.37
CA TYR A 200 15.22 10.16 -2.01
C TYR A 200 15.89 11.11 -1.00
N GLY A 201 16.12 10.65 0.24
CA GLY A 201 16.73 11.46 1.28
C GLY A 201 18.20 11.85 1.03
N ASP A 202 18.90 11.06 0.22
CA ASP A 202 20.33 11.22 -0.12
C ASP A 202 20.59 11.62 -1.59
N ARG A 203 19.53 11.75 -2.40
CA ARG A 203 19.65 12.02 -3.84
C ARG A 203 18.45 12.78 -4.38
N SER A 204 18.63 13.44 -5.52
CA SER A 204 17.56 14.10 -6.26
C SER A 204 17.09 13.25 -7.44
N HIS A 205 15.84 13.43 -7.83
CA HIS A 205 15.38 12.95 -9.13
C HIS A 205 16.16 13.65 -10.25
N GLY A 206 16.47 12.95 -11.34
CA GLY A 206 17.03 13.55 -12.55
C GLY A 206 16.07 14.57 -13.18
N PRO A 207 16.54 15.32 -14.22
CA PRO A 207 15.68 16.22 -14.95
C PRO A 207 14.47 15.45 -15.53
N ARG A 208 13.32 16.12 -15.62
CA ARG A 208 12.10 15.50 -16.17
C ARG A 208 12.35 15.08 -17.61
N PRO A 209 12.04 13.83 -17.97
CA PRO A 209 12.04 13.39 -19.37
C PRO A 209 10.99 14.16 -20.18
N ASP A 210 11.28 14.41 -21.44
CA ASP A 210 10.26 14.79 -22.40
C ASP A 210 9.38 13.57 -22.73
N TYR A 211 8.34 13.34 -21.93
CA TYR A 211 7.43 12.21 -22.09
C TYR A 211 6.74 12.22 -23.45
N VAL A 212 6.36 13.41 -23.95
CA VAL A 212 5.67 13.55 -25.24
C VAL A 212 6.60 13.16 -26.38
N GLY A 213 7.83 13.67 -26.35
CA GLY A 213 8.85 13.31 -27.35
C GLY A 213 9.20 11.82 -27.31
N ALA A 214 9.38 11.25 -26.11
CA ALA A 214 9.71 9.84 -25.96
C ALA A 214 8.59 8.91 -26.46
N VAL A 215 7.32 9.17 -26.10
CA VAL A 215 6.17 8.40 -26.56
C VAL A 215 5.99 8.57 -28.07
N SER A 216 6.07 9.79 -28.57
CA SER A 216 5.98 10.08 -30.00
C SER A 216 7.07 9.35 -30.80
N TYR A 217 8.32 9.38 -30.31
CA TYR A 217 9.43 8.65 -30.94
C TYR A 217 9.14 7.15 -31.00
N THR A 218 8.75 6.53 -29.87
CA THR A 218 8.51 5.07 -29.85
C THR A 218 7.31 4.62 -30.69
N HIS A 219 6.28 5.44 -30.86
CA HIS A 219 5.07 5.07 -31.60
C HIS A 219 5.11 5.46 -33.06
N LEU A 220 5.81 6.54 -33.45
CA LEU A 220 5.87 7.03 -34.79
C LEU A 220 7.13 6.58 -35.56
N THR A 221 8.21 6.23 -34.87
CA THR A 221 9.50 5.90 -35.45
C THR A 221 9.98 4.49 -35.18
N LEU A 222 9.14 3.61 -34.61
CA LEU A 222 9.48 2.20 -34.52
C LEU A 222 9.81 1.67 -35.93
N PRO A 223 11.01 1.12 -36.16
CA PRO A 223 11.31 0.48 -37.41
C PRO A 223 10.34 -0.67 -37.61
N THR A 224 9.48 -0.57 -38.59
CA THR A 224 8.77 -1.73 -39.12
C THR A 224 9.84 -2.66 -39.69
N THR A 225 10.36 -3.57 -38.89
CA THR A 225 11.13 -4.68 -39.43
C THR A 225 10.17 -5.53 -40.22
N SER A 226 9.99 -5.18 -41.52
CA SER A 226 9.48 -6.13 -42.47
C SER A 226 10.52 -7.27 -42.53
N ARG A 227 10.22 -8.37 -41.84
CA ARG A 227 10.92 -9.62 -42.16
C ARG A 227 10.45 -10.02 -43.54
N VAL A 228 11.34 -9.87 -44.55
CA VAL A 228 11.27 -10.56 -45.81
C VAL A 228 11.67 -12.00 -45.58
#